data_ccc52c830c73fb92b45027af40f5ee7e
#
_entry.id   ccc52c830c73fb92b45027af40f5ee7e
#
_cell.length_a   1.000
_cell.length_b   1.000
_cell.length_c   1.000
_cell.angle_alpha   90.00
_cell.angle_beta   90.00
_cell.angle_gamma   90.00
#
_symmetry.space_group_name_H-M   'P 1'
#
loop_
_entity.id
_entity.type
_entity.pdbx_description
1 polymer ?
#
loop_
_entity_poly.entity_id
_entity_poly.type
_entity_poly.pdbx_seq_one_letter_code
_entity_poly.pdbx_strand_id
1 'polypeptide(L)'
;YNSLMENYKCKSVGIIGSGIQGVCTGLQLIKKGVPVTIFDRHDPLSKEFKAASYGNAGHFSPYAVLQFNRPDVLYDVPKMLISSYGPLALKWNYIPKMLNWFLHYFKNCNQKSMMHTAKNMHQILSLSNDAYEEIFQEIDTTGLVEKKGIIYIWTNKNMKSRNLEIKVRKELGI
;
A
#
# COMPACT_ATOMS: atom_id res chain seq x y z
N TYR A 1 10.31 -5.29 22.73
CA TYR A 1 11.04 -4.87 21.52
C TYR A 1 12.49 -4.44 21.84
N ASN A 2 12.74 -3.77 22.97
CA ASN A 2 14.09 -3.33 23.35
C ASN A 2 15.06 -4.47 23.65
N SER A 3 14.60 -5.62 24.17
CA SER A 3 15.48 -6.74 24.55
C SER A 3 16.07 -7.55 23.38
N LEU A 4 15.44 -7.47 22.19
CA LEU A 4 15.96 -8.15 20.99
C LEU A 4 17.06 -7.36 20.29
N MET A 5 17.12 -6.04 20.51
CA MET A 5 18.11 -5.16 19.85
C MET A 5 19.46 -5.10 20.60
N GLU A 6 19.50 -5.48 21.87
CA GLU A 6 20.75 -5.47 22.67
C GLU A 6 21.78 -6.52 22.23
N ASN A 7 21.34 -7.59 21.56
CA ASN A 7 22.24 -8.66 21.11
C ASN A 7 22.80 -8.52 19.67
N TYR A 8 22.24 -7.61 18.87
CA TYR A 8 22.75 -7.35 17.52
C TYR A 8 23.40 -5.97 17.48
N LYS A 9 24.71 -5.89 17.72
CA LYS A 9 25.52 -4.70 17.42
C LYS A 9 25.62 -4.53 15.90
N CYS A 10 24.53 -4.11 15.25
CA CYS A 10 24.55 -3.72 13.86
C CYS A 10 25.39 -2.44 13.76
N LYS A 11 26.58 -2.53 13.14
CA LYS A 11 27.50 -1.38 13.01
C LYS A 11 26.97 -0.34 12.01
N SER A 12 26.31 -0.77 10.97
CA SER A 12 25.72 0.07 9.93
C SER A 12 24.72 -0.72 9.10
N VAL A 13 23.80 -0.01 8.41
CA VAL A 13 22.80 -0.61 7.52
C VAL A 13 22.97 -0.04 6.12
N GLY A 14 23.04 -0.90 5.10
CA GLY A 14 22.95 -0.55 3.71
C GLY A 14 21.51 -0.73 3.20
N ILE A 15 20.93 0.30 2.58
CA ILE A 15 19.59 0.27 1.98
C ILE A 15 19.75 0.36 0.47
N ILE A 16 19.13 -0.56 -0.26
CA ILE A 16 19.09 -0.54 -1.72
C ILE A 16 17.78 0.10 -2.18
N GLY A 17 17.91 1.25 -2.82
CA GLY A 17 16.80 2.06 -3.32
C GLY A 17 16.50 3.29 -2.45
N SER A 18 16.51 4.47 -3.06
CA SER A 18 16.19 5.76 -2.44
C SER A 18 14.74 6.22 -2.69
N GLY A 19 13.84 5.29 -2.99
CA GLY A 19 12.41 5.56 -3.00
C GLY A 19 11.88 5.84 -1.59
N ILE A 20 10.61 6.22 -1.47
CA ILE A 20 9.99 6.64 -0.20
C ILE A 20 10.22 5.62 0.93
N GLN A 21 10.13 4.32 0.65
CA GLN A 21 10.36 3.28 1.66
C GLN A 21 11.79 3.25 2.17
N GLY A 22 12.77 3.35 1.24
CA GLY A 22 14.19 3.36 1.60
C GLY A 22 14.56 4.59 2.42
N VAL A 23 14.08 5.76 2.00
CA VAL A 23 14.33 7.03 2.71
C VAL A 23 13.68 7.03 4.09
N CYS A 24 12.40 6.68 4.22
CA CYS A 24 11.72 6.62 5.51
C CYS A 24 12.36 5.59 6.46
N THR A 25 12.74 4.41 5.95
CA THR A 25 13.45 3.39 6.75
C THR A 25 14.81 3.91 7.22
N GLY A 26 15.56 4.55 6.32
CA GLY A 26 16.86 5.15 6.64
C GLY A 26 16.75 6.22 7.71
N LEU A 27 15.76 7.11 7.59
CA LEU A 27 15.50 8.17 8.57
C LEU A 27 15.21 7.60 9.96
N GLN A 28 14.34 6.59 10.05
CA GLN A 28 14.00 5.95 11.32
C GLN A 28 15.20 5.22 11.95
N LEU A 29 16.08 4.62 11.15
CA LEU A 29 17.30 3.99 11.65
C LEU A 29 18.30 5.02 12.17
N ILE A 30 18.49 6.13 11.45
CA ILE A 30 19.37 7.23 11.89
C ILE A 30 18.88 7.84 13.19
N LYS A 31 17.56 8.07 13.36
CA LYS A 31 16.97 8.52 14.63
C LYS A 31 17.26 7.58 15.80
N LYS A 32 17.46 6.29 15.53
CA LYS A 32 17.85 5.27 16.51
C LYS A 32 19.37 5.14 16.67
N GLY A 33 20.16 6.04 16.09
CA GLY A 33 21.61 6.03 16.19
C GLY A 33 22.32 5.00 15.32
N VAL A 34 21.63 4.40 14.36
CA VAL A 34 22.21 3.42 13.42
C VAL A 34 22.72 4.14 12.18
N PRO A 35 24.03 4.08 11.84
CA PRO A 35 24.57 4.62 10.60
C PRO A 35 23.94 3.95 9.38
N VAL A 36 23.50 4.73 8.41
CA VAL A 36 22.83 4.25 7.19
C VAL A 36 23.53 4.76 5.95
N THR A 37 23.70 3.87 4.96
CA THR A 37 24.11 4.22 3.60
C THR A 37 23.01 3.78 2.63
N ILE A 38 22.51 4.70 1.81
CA ILE A 38 21.52 4.39 0.78
C ILE A 38 22.22 4.29 -0.57
N PHE A 39 21.98 3.19 -1.28
CA PHE A 39 22.50 2.92 -2.62
C PHE A 39 21.37 3.02 -3.63
N ASP A 40 21.53 3.83 -4.66
CA ASP A 40 20.57 3.93 -5.77
C ASP A 40 21.33 4.00 -7.11
N ARG A 41 20.63 3.69 -8.20
CA ARG A 41 21.17 3.80 -9.55
C ARG A 41 21.25 5.23 -10.05
N HIS A 42 20.41 6.08 -9.49
CA HIS A 42 20.27 7.48 -9.89
C HIS A 42 20.42 8.39 -8.67
N ASP A 43 21.01 9.53 -8.85
CA ASP A 43 20.98 10.60 -7.86
C ASP A 43 19.53 11.04 -7.63
N PRO A 44 19.02 11.01 -6.38
CA PRO A 44 17.66 11.44 -6.05
C PRO A 44 17.33 12.88 -6.48
N LEU A 45 18.35 13.74 -6.61
CA LEU A 45 18.21 15.13 -7.03
C LEU A 45 18.29 15.30 -8.56
N SER A 46 18.60 14.24 -9.29
CA SER A 46 18.68 14.30 -10.76
C SER A 46 17.29 14.22 -11.40
N LYS A 47 17.17 14.78 -12.62
CA LYS A 47 15.98 14.64 -13.46
C LYS A 47 15.74 13.18 -13.93
N GLU A 48 16.73 12.32 -13.79
CA GLU A 48 16.68 10.91 -14.18
C GLU A 48 16.17 9.99 -13.05
N PHE A 49 15.88 10.55 -11.88
CA PHE A 49 15.40 9.78 -10.75
C PHE A 49 14.05 9.09 -11.09
N LYS A 50 14.01 7.77 -11.00
CA LYS A 50 12.89 6.92 -11.42
C LYS A 50 12.43 5.95 -10.32
N ALA A 51 12.43 6.38 -9.07
CA ALA A 51 11.82 5.55 -8.02
C ALA A 51 10.32 5.33 -8.29
N ALA A 52 9.79 4.17 -7.95
CA ALA A 52 8.37 3.87 -8.12
C ALA A 52 7.45 4.82 -7.32
N SER A 53 7.97 5.43 -6.26
CA SER A 53 7.28 6.45 -5.48
C SER A 53 7.28 7.84 -6.14
N TYR A 54 8.15 8.09 -7.10
CA TYR A 54 8.18 9.34 -7.84
C TYR A 54 7.01 9.39 -8.83
N GLY A 55 6.21 10.44 -8.76
CA GLY A 55 5.03 10.58 -9.63
C GLY A 55 3.87 9.65 -9.29
N ASN A 56 3.83 9.07 -8.09
CA ASN A 56 2.65 8.35 -7.60
C ASN A 56 1.47 9.31 -7.38
N ALA A 57 0.32 8.78 -7.02
CA ALA A 57 -0.90 9.59 -6.81
C ALA A 57 -0.83 10.52 -5.58
N GLY A 58 0.21 10.45 -4.75
CA GLY A 58 0.38 11.29 -3.57
C GLY A 58 -0.69 11.11 -2.49
N HIS A 59 -1.36 9.96 -2.47
CA HIS A 59 -2.46 9.69 -1.54
C HIS A 59 -1.99 8.96 -0.29
N PHE A 60 -2.26 9.52 0.88
CA PHE A 60 -2.16 8.84 2.16
C PHE A 60 -3.53 8.24 2.50
N SER A 61 -3.65 6.91 2.42
CA SER A 61 -4.92 6.21 2.57
C SER A 61 -4.86 5.15 3.69
N PRO A 62 -4.85 5.58 4.97
CA PRO A 62 -4.76 4.65 6.11
C PRO A 62 -5.95 3.70 6.22
N TYR A 63 -7.02 4.02 5.53
CA TYR A 63 -8.26 3.23 5.53
C TYR A 63 -8.45 2.37 4.27
N ALA A 64 -7.43 2.23 3.43
CA ALA A 64 -7.47 1.39 2.23
C ALA A 64 -7.27 -0.10 2.57
N VAL A 65 -8.12 -0.63 3.44
CA VAL A 65 -8.00 -1.99 4.02
C VAL A 65 -8.59 -3.08 3.13
N LEU A 66 -9.45 -2.73 2.16
CA LEU A 66 -10.10 -3.69 1.28
C LEU A 66 -9.25 -3.95 0.04
N GLN A 67 -8.89 -5.20 -0.13
CA GLN A 67 -8.10 -5.70 -1.24
C GLN A 67 -8.98 -6.27 -2.36
N PHE A 68 -8.37 -6.61 -3.50
CA PHE A 68 -9.09 -7.18 -4.65
C PHE A 68 -9.57 -8.62 -4.46
N ASN A 69 -9.20 -9.32 -3.38
CA ASN A 69 -9.68 -10.68 -3.06
C ASN A 69 -11.09 -10.71 -2.46
N ARG A 70 -11.95 -9.80 -2.88
CA ARG A 70 -13.35 -9.71 -2.45
C ARG A 70 -14.24 -10.61 -3.32
N PRO A 71 -15.25 -11.27 -2.72
CA PRO A 71 -16.16 -12.12 -3.48
C PRO A 71 -16.93 -11.38 -4.59
N ASP A 72 -17.29 -10.12 -4.37
CA ASP A 72 -18.04 -9.30 -5.34
C ASP A 72 -17.22 -8.95 -6.58
N VAL A 73 -15.90 -8.81 -6.46
CA VAL A 73 -15.01 -8.52 -7.61
C VAL A 73 -15.02 -9.65 -8.63
N LEU A 74 -15.16 -10.91 -8.19
CA LEU A 74 -15.17 -12.05 -9.11
C LEU A 74 -16.29 -11.99 -10.15
N TYR A 75 -17.45 -11.45 -9.77
CA TYR A 75 -18.59 -11.31 -10.68
C TYR A 75 -18.36 -10.21 -11.73
N ASP A 76 -17.50 -9.24 -11.42
CA ASP A 76 -17.20 -8.12 -12.31
C ASP A 76 -16.01 -8.39 -13.25
N VAL A 77 -15.17 -9.39 -12.96
CA VAL A 77 -13.98 -9.74 -13.76
C VAL A 77 -14.28 -9.96 -15.24
N PRO A 78 -15.29 -10.77 -15.64
CA PRO A 78 -15.57 -10.97 -17.07
C PRO A 78 -15.91 -9.66 -17.77
N LYS A 79 -16.68 -8.79 -17.13
CA LYS A 79 -17.07 -7.49 -17.64
C LYS A 79 -15.89 -6.52 -17.75
N MET A 80 -14.98 -6.55 -16.78
CA MET A 80 -13.76 -5.74 -16.80
C MET A 80 -12.81 -6.16 -17.93
N LEU A 81 -12.78 -7.44 -18.29
CA LEU A 81 -11.94 -7.96 -19.37
C LEU A 81 -12.47 -7.64 -20.77
N ILE A 82 -13.80 -7.58 -20.94
CA ILE A 82 -14.43 -7.32 -22.24
C ILE A 82 -14.45 -5.81 -22.53
N SER A 83 -14.43 -4.97 -21.52
CA SER A 83 -14.48 -3.52 -21.68
C SER A 83 -13.14 -2.95 -22.15
N SER A 84 -13.14 -2.23 -23.28
CA SER A 84 -11.95 -1.50 -23.77
C SER A 84 -11.44 -0.43 -22.78
N TYR A 85 -12.28 0.01 -21.86
CA TYR A 85 -11.97 0.97 -20.79
C TYR A 85 -11.93 0.31 -19.43
N GLY A 86 -11.90 -1.03 -19.39
CA GLY A 86 -11.85 -1.80 -18.15
C GLY A 86 -10.53 -1.60 -17.39
N PRO A 87 -10.56 -1.65 -16.05
CA PRO A 87 -9.35 -1.52 -15.24
C PRO A 87 -8.46 -2.76 -15.29
N LEU A 88 -8.91 -3.83 -15.93
CA LEU A 88 -8.21 -5.12 -15.99
C LEU A 88 -7.84 -5.45 -17.43
N ALA A 89 -6.54 -5.58 -17.69
CA ALA A 89 -6.01 -6.07 -18.95
C ALA A 89 -5.20 -7.35 -18.71
N LEU A 90 -5.48 -8.40 -19.48
CA LEU A 90 -4.75 -9.65 -19.42
C LEU A 90 -3.94 -9.86 -20.70
N LYS A 91 -2.68 -10.23 -20.51
CA LYS A 91 -1.83 -10.70 -21.59
C LYS A 91 -2.08 -12.21 -21.77
N TRP A 92 -2.89 -12.59 -22.75
CA TRP A 92 -3.43 -13.94 -22.94
C TRP A 92 -2.37 -15.04 -22.99
N ASN A 93 -1.23 -14.78 -23.63
CA ASN A 93 -0.10 -15.73 -23.69
C ASN A 93 0.60 -15.94 -22.33
N TYR A 94 0.29 -15.14 -21.31
CA TYR A 94 0.84 -15.27 -19.95
C TYR A 94 -0.05 -16.10 -19.03
N ILE A 95 -1.33 -16.28 -19.38
CA ILE A 95 -2.31 -17.02 -18.55
C ILE A 95 -1.82 -18.40 -18.14
N PRO A 96 -1.26 -19.24 -19.04
CA PRO A 96 -0.76 -20.56 -18.64
C PRO A 96 0.30 -20.50 -17.55
N LYS A 97 1.17 -19.46 -17.56
CA LYS A 97 2.22 -19.26 -16.56
C LYS A 97 1.67 -18.80 -15.21
N MET A 98 0.46 -18.23 -15.20
CA MET A 98 -0.20 -17.70 -14.02
C MET A 98 -1.27 -18.62 -13.42
N LEU A 99 -1.50 -19.80 -13.99
CA LEU A 99 -2.57 -20.69 -13.55
C LEU A 99 -2.52 -21.00 -12.06
N ASN A 100 -1.34 -21.31 -11.53
CA ASN A 100 -1.17 -21.59 -10.11
C ASN A 100 -1.53 -20.37 -9.25
N TRP A 101 -1.12 -19.16 -9.66
CA TRP A 101 -1.47 -17.93 -8.99
C TRP A 101 -3.00 -17.68 -9.01
N PHE A 102 -3.66 -17.91 -10.16
CA PHE A 102 -5.11 -17.77 -10.27
C PHE A 102 -5.85 -18.77 -9.36
N LEU A 103 -5.41 -20.01 -9.26
CA LEU A 103 -6.02 -20.99 -8.35
C LEU A 103 -5.94 -20.52 -6.90
N HIS A 104 -4.79 -20.04 -6.46
CA HIS A 104 -4.63 -19.48 -5.11
C HIS A 104 -5.46 -18.20 -4.91
N TYR A 105 -5.50 -17.32 -5.90
CA TYR A 105 -6.29 -16.10 -5.85
C TYR A 105 -7.78 -16.42 -5.68
N PHE A 106 -8.36 -17.27 -6.54
CA PHE A 106 -9.77 -17.65 -6.45
C PHE A 106 -10.11 -18.35 -5.14
N LYS A 107 -9.24 -19.22 -4.66
CA LYS A 107 -9.40 -19.88 -3.34
C LYS A 107 -9.51 -18.85 -2.21
N ASN A 108 -8.84 -17.73 -2.32
CA ASN A 108 -8.82 -16.66 -1.31
C ASN A 108 -9.85 -15.56 -1.55
N CYS A 109 -10.61 -15.59 -2.65
CA CYS A 109 -11.72 -14.67 -2.90
C CYS A 109 -12.98 -15.08 -2.13
N ASN A 110 -12.90 -15.07 -0.81
CA ASN A 110 -14.01 -15.38 0.08
C ASN A 110 -14.04 -14.41 1.28
N GLN A 111 -15.17 -14.32 1.94
CA GLN A 111 -15.36 -13.36 3.04
C GLN A 111 -14.38 -13.55 4.19
N LYS A 112 -14.04 -14.80 4.54
CA LYS A 112 -13.12 -15.10 5.64
C LYS A 112 -11.71 -14.57 5.34
N SER A 113 -11.18 -14.90 4.16
CA SER A 113 -9.84 -14.43 3.72
C SER A 113 -9.82 -12.92 3.55
N MET A 114 -10.87 -12.33 2.98
CA MET A 114 -11.01 -10.87 2.85
C MET A 114 -10.94 -10.18 4.21
N MET A 115 -11.73 -10.63 5.19
CA MET A 115 -11.73 -10.05 6.55
C MET A 115 -10.40 -10.23 7.27
N HIS A 116 -9.77 -11.40 7.12
CA HIS A 116 -8.44 -11.65 7.67
C HIS A 116 -7.42 -10.65 7.10
N THR A 117 -7.40 -10.48 5.78
CA THR A 117 -6.53 -9.50 5.12
C THR A 117 -6.83 -8.08 5.57
N ALA A 118 -8.12 -7.69 5.62
CA ALA A 118 -8.52 -6.35 6.03
C ALA A 118 -8.09 -6.01 7.46
N LYS A 119 -8.23 -6.95 8.41
CA LYS A 119 -7.78 -6.77 9.79
C LYS A 119 -6.27 -6.55 9.89
N ASN A 120 -5.49 -7.39 9.21
CA ASN A 120 -4.03 -7.27 9.25
C ASN A 120 -3.55 -5.98 8.55
N MET A 121 -4.17 -5.62 7.42
CA MET A 121 -3.88 -4.35 6.75
C MET A 121 -4.22 -3.15 7.63
N HIS A 122 -5.36 -3.20 8.33
CA HIS A 122 -5.73 -2.13 9.25
C HIS A 122 -4.71 -1.93 10.37
N GLN A 123 -4.21 -3.00 10.97
CA GLN A 123 -3.17 -2.91 12.02
C GLN A 123 -1.90 -2.20 11.55
N ILE A 124 -1.50 -2.39 10.28
CA ILE A 124 -0.32 -1.74 9.72
C ILE A 124 -0.65 -0.31 9.27
N LEU A 125 -1.74 -0.13 8.54
CA LEU A 125 -2.10 1.16 7.95
C LEU A 125 -2.55 2.20 8.98
N SER A 126 -3.14 1.78 10.10
CA SER A 126 -3.55 2.70 11.16
C SER A 126 -2.36 3.45 11.78
N LEU A 127 -1.16 2.86 11.74
CA LEU A 127 0.06 3.50 12.24
C LEU A 127 0.67 4.50 11.25
N SER A 128 0.22 4.50 9.99
CA SER A 128 0.88 5.28 8.93
C SER A 128 0.72 6.78 9.11
N ASN A 129 -0.43 7.25 9.58
CA ASN A 129 -0.67 8.68 9.79
C ASN A 129 0.29 9.25 10.83
N ASP A 130 0.38 8.60 11.99
CA ASP A 130 1.25 9.06 13.08
C ASP A 130 2.72 9.06 12.65
N ALA A 131 3.14 8.01 11.94
CA ALA A 131 4.50 7.90 11.42
C ALA A 131 4.83 9.01 10.41
N TYR A 132 3.88 9.41 9.55
CA TYR A 132 4.08 10.53 8.64
C TYR A 132 4.01 11.89 9.35
N GLU A 133 3.15 12.06 10.36
CA GLU A 133 3.11 13.29 11.14
C GLU A 133 4.45 13.58 11.82
N GLU A 134 5.13 12.58 12.36
CA GLU A 134 6.49 12.74 12.89
C GLU A 134 7.46 13.31 11.86
N ILE A 135 7.39 12.80 10.61
CA ILE A 135 8.25 13.29 9.52
C ILE A 135 7.85 14.70 9.12
N PHE A 136 6.55 14.99 9.02
CA PHE A 136 6.04 16.31 8.61
C PHE A 136 6.35 17.42 9.61
N GLN A 137 6.61 17.10 10.86
CA GLN A 137 7.08 18.07 11.86
C GLN A 137 8.53 18.51 11.64
N GLU A 138 9.32 17.72 10.92
CA GLU A 138 10.75 17.95 10.69
C GLU A 138 11.06 18.60 9.34
N ILE A 139 10.10 18.64 8.42
CA ILE A 139 10.27 19.17 7.06
C ILE A 139 9.20 20.21 6.75
N ASP A 140 9.52 21.16 5.90
CA ASP A 140 8.52 22.09 5.36
C ASP A 140 7.63 21.37 4.35
N THR A 141 6.37 21.18 4.71
CA THR A 141 5.33 20.54 3.88
C THR A 141 4.39 21.56 3.24
N THR A 142 4.67 22.84 3.33
CA THR A 142 3.81 23.91 2.80
C THR A 142 3.59 23.74 1.29
N GLY A 143 2.34 23.65 0.88
CA GLY A 143 1.96 23.42 -0.51
C GLY A 143 2.19 22.01 -1.05
N LEU A 144 2.76 21.10 -0.23
CA LEU A 144 3.02 19.70 -0.62
C LEU A 144 2.02 18.73 -0.02
N VAL A 145 1.53 18.99 1.20
CA VAL A 145 0.61 18.12 1.93
C VAL A 145 -0.67 18.86 2.28
N GLU A 146 -1.80 18.30 1.89
CA GLU A 146 -3.12 18.82 2.20
C GLU A 146 -3.94 17.79 2.99
N LYS A 147 -4.51 18.19 4.12
CA LYS A 147 -5.31 17.33 5.01
C LYS A 147 -6.81 17.58 4.79
N LYS A 148 -7.30 17.36 3.58
CA LYS A 148 -8.72 17.62 3.19
C LYS A 148 -9.63 16.40 3.34
N GLY A 149 -9.09 15.24 3.72
CA GLY A 149 -9.81 13.98 3.81
C GLY A 149 -10.05 13.33 2.44
N ILE A 150 -10.77 12.21 2.44
CA ILE A 150 -11.08 11.42 1.25
C ILE A 150 -12.59 11.23 1.18
N ILE A 151 -13.17 11.48 0.01
CA ILE A 151 -14.60 11.24 -0.28
C ILE A 151 -14.71 9.97 -1.12
N TYR A 152 -15.49 9.01 -0.63
CA TYR A 152 -15.82 7.79 -1.38
C TYR A 152 -17.18 7.97 -2.07
N ILE A 153 -17.21 7.78 -3.37
CA ILE A 153 -18.42 7.91 -4.19
C ILE A 153 -18.76 6.56 -4.82
N TRP A 154 -20.00 6.12 -4.68
CA TRP A 154 -20.52 4.91 -5.31
C TRP A 154 -21.68 5.25 -6.22
N THR A 155 -21.74 4.59 -7.36
CA THR A 155 -22.91 4.64 -8.24
C THR A 155 -23.99 3.68 -7.75
N ASN A 156 -25.23 3.90 -8.14
CA ASN A 156 -26.35 3.00 -7.82
C ASN A 156 -26.13 1.55 -8.28
N LYS A 157 -25.30 1.34 -9.30
CA LYS A 157 -24.96 -0.01 -9.79
C LYS A 157 -24.04 -0.80 -8.82
N ASN A 158 -23.36 -0.12 -7.92
CA ASN A 158 -22.36 -0.71 -7.03
C ASN A 158 -22.81 -0.77 -5.56
N MET A 159 -24.10 -0.79 -5.29
CA MET A 159 -24.65 -0.76 -3.93
C MET A 159 -24.23 -1.98 -3.08
N LYS A 160 -24.09 -3.17 -3.69
CA LYS A 160 -23.58 -4.36 -2.96
C LYS A 160 -22.14 -4.17 -2.48
N SER A 161 -21.28 -3.67 -3.35
CA SER A 161 -19.89 -3.35 -3.03
C SER A 161 -19.80 -2.28 -1.93
N ARG A 162 -20.57 -1.20 -2.06
CA ARG A 162 -20.67 -0.15 -1.04
C ARG A 162 -21.05 -0.72 0.33
N ASN A 163 -22.12 -1.53 0.39
CA ASN A 163 -22.60 -2.08 1.66
C ASN A 163 -21.58 -3.00 2.31
N LEU A 164 -20.86 -3.79 1.52
CA LEU A 164 -19.73 -4.61 1.98
C LEU A 164 -18.62 -3.73 2.55
N GLU A 165 -18.23 -2.68 1.85
CA GLU A 165 -17.19 -1.74 2.30
C GLU A 165 -17.56 -1.05 3.61
N ILE A 166 -18.77 -0.52 3.70
CA ILE A 166 -19.28 0.12 4.93
C ILE A 166 -19.30 -0.87 6.09
N LYS A 167 -19.75 -2.12 5.84
CA LYS A 167 -19.76 -3.16 6.85
C LYS A 167 -18.36 -3.44 7.39
N VAL A 168 -17.40 -3.69 6.50
CA VAL A 168 -16.02 -3.99 6.89
C VAL A 168 -15.39 -2.83 7.66
N ARG A 169 -15.58 -1.59 7.20
CA ARG A 169 -15.05 -0.40 7.89
C ARG A 169 -15.63 -0.28 9.30
N LYS A 170 -16.95 -0.43 9.45
CA LYS A 170 -17.60 -0.42 10.77
C LYS A 170 -17.06 -1.51 11.69
N GLU A 171 -16.85 -2.73 11.20
CA GLU A 171 -16.27 -3.83 11.98
C GLU A 171 -14.81 -3.56 12.41
N LEU A 172 -14.09 -2.71 11.69
CA LEU A 172 -12.72 -2.32 12.00
C LEU A 172 -12.63 -1.00 12.81
N GLY A 173 -13.76 -0.33 13.08
CA GLY A 173 -13.79 0.93 13.80
C GLY A 173 -13.33 2.13 12.95
N ILE A 174 -13.48 2.05 11.63
CA ILE A 174 -13.12 3.09 10.66
C ILE A 174 -14.37 3.86 10.23
#